data_aa7308170ab8eee96d9273a7fc2f4022
#
_entry.id   aa7308170ab8eee96d9273a7fc2f4022
#
_cell.length_a   1.000
_cell.length_b   1.000
_cell.length_c   1.000
_cell.angle_alpha   90.00
_cell.angle_beta   90.00
_cell.angle_gamma   90.00
#
_symmetry.space_group_name_H-M   'P 1'
#
loop_
_entity.id
_entity.type
_entity.pdbx_description
1 polymer ?
#
loop_
_entity_poly.entity_id
_entity_poly.type
_entity_poly.pdbx_seq_one_letter_code
_entity_poly.pdbx_strand_id
1 'polypeptide(L)'
;MVQEFDKVGVVGLGTMGAGIVEVFARAGFRVTGVEIDDTALGRGRAHVEKSLAKAVAKGKLTEEEQSAILGRVTFSTERENLADADFVVEAVPERMDIKRDVFTDLDRICPPGTILATNTSSLSVTEIAALTSRADKVVGLHFFNPAPVMKLVEVVATVGTAPGTIELAGEVAKRIGKTPVTVGDRAGFVANALLVPYINDAIKAYEHKIASREEIDTTVTKSVGLPMGPLTLADLVGLDVCLAVMDVLWDEFRESRYVAAPLLRRMVAAGKLGRKSGQGFYDYSGAEEPAEEVPTGPIARAVRDGAHGFDLADLLIVPHIDDAVRMVGEGYATVEDADTAMRFGCGYPKGLIELLDERGADSVADVLKSLADAGFVQHTPAPLLAHLLRAGRTTLRT
;
A
#
# COMPACT_ATOMS: atom_id res chain seq x y z
N MET A 1 -11.93 5.93 -30.69
CA MET A 1 -13.07 5.18 -30.14
C MET A 1 -12.53 4.45 -28.94
N VAL A 2 -13.00 4.78 -27.72
CA VAL A 2 -12.66 4.04 -26.50
C VAL A 2 -13.20 2.64 -26.70
N GLN A 3 -12.35 1.64 -26.68
CA GLN A 3 -12.76 0.24 -26.75
C GLN A 3 -13.71 -0.03 -25.59
N GLU A 4 -14.92 -0.48 -25.85
CA GLU A 4 -15.93 -0.71 -24.83
C GLU A 4 -15.57 -1.99 -24.07
N PHE A 5 -14.78 -1.86 -23.00
CA PHE A 5 -14.48 -2.98 -22.10
C PHE A 5 -15.74 -3.36 -21.34
N ASP A 6 -16.10 -4.62 -21.43
CA ASP A 6 -17.27 -5.15 -20.75
C ASP A 6 -16.98 -6.45 -20.00
N LYS A 7 -16.01 -7.25 -20.48
CA LYS A 7 -15.68 -8.55 -19.94
C LYS A 7 -14.38 -8.53 -19.18
N VAL A 8 -14.44 -8.84 -17.89
CA VAL A 8 -13.29 -8.83 -16.98
C VAL A 8 -13.08 -10.22 -16.42
N GLY A 9 -11.84 -10.69 -16.49
CA GLY A 9 -11.37 -11.89 -15.79
C GLY A 9 -10.76 -11.54 -14.44
N VAL A 10 -10.95 -12.39 -13.42
CA VAL A 10 -10.21 -12.32 -12.16
C VAL A 10 -9.70 -13.72 -11.85
N VAL A 11 -8.38 -13.88 -11.73
CA VAL A 11 -7.72 -15.16 -11.43
C VAL A 11 -7.22 -15.17 -9.99
N GLY A 12 -7.67 -16.16 -9.21
CA GLY A 12 -7.47 -16.22 -7.77
C GLY A 12 -8.58 -15.46 -7.01
N LEU A 13 -9.42 -16.20 -6.27
CA LEU A 13 -10.58 -15.67 -5.56
C LEU A 13 -10.40 -15.71 -4.03
N GLY A 14 -9.15 -15.52 -3.60
CA GLY A 14 -8.86 -15.25 -2.18
C GLY A 14 -9.48 -13.92 -1.73
N THR A 15 -9.08 -13.41 -0.57
CA THR A 15 -9.64 -12.18 0.00
C THR A 15 -9.61 -11.00 -0.97
N MET A 16 -8.48 -10.80 -1.67
CA MET A 16 -8.37 -9.69 -2.63
C MET A 16 -9.15 -9.96 -3.91
N GLY A 17 -8.97 -11.13 -4.55
CA GLY A 17 -9.64 -11.43 -5.82
C GLY A 17 -11.16 -11.46 -5.70
N ALA A 18 -11.72 -12.02 -4.63
CA ALA A 18 -13.16 -11.96 -4.37
C ALA A 18 -13.67 -10.51 -4.23
N GLY A 19 -12.91 -9.65 -3.54
CA GLY A 19 -13.22 -8.22 -3.45
C GLY A 19 -13.11 -7.50 -4.79
N ILE A 20 -12.15 -7.87 -5.63
CA ILE A 20 -11.97 -7.31 -6.99
C ILE A 20 -13.15 -7.72 -7.88
N VAL A 21 -13.56 -9.02 -7.86
CA VAL A 21 -14.78 -9.48 -8.56
C VAL A 21 -15.99 -8.61 -8.17
N GLU A 22 -16.21 -8.42 -6.87
CA GLU A 22 -17.31 -7.58 -6.38
C GLU A 22 -17.24 -6.15 -6.94
N VAL A 23 -16.07 -5.52 -6.91
CA VAL A 23 -15.88 -4.14 -7.36
C VAL A 23 -16.22 -3.99 -8.84
N PHE A 24 -15.73 -4.89 -9.69
CA PHE A 24 -16.02 -4.87 -11.13
C PHE A 24 -17.50 -5.16 -11.41
N ALA A 25 -18.09 -6.18 -10.75
CA ALA A 25 -19.50 -6.52 -10.93
C ALA A 25 -20.46 -5.39 -10.48
N ARG A 26 -20.13 -4.66 -9.41
CA ARG A 26 -20.86 -3.46 -8.97
C ARG A 26 -20.80 -2.34 -10.00
N ALA A 27 -19.69 -2.20 -10.69
CA ALA A 27 -19.51 -1.19 -11.75
C ALA A 27 -20.19 -1.56 -13.10
N GLY A 28 -20.87 -2.72 -13.14
CA GLY A 28 -21.65 -3.16 -14.29
C GLY A 28 -20.92 -4.08 -15.29
N PHE A 29 -19.66 -4.46 -15.01
CA PHE A 29 -18.92 -5.39 -15.85
C PHE A 29 -19.43 -6.83 -15.72
N ARG A 30 -19.34 -7.62 -16.79
CA ARG A 30 -19.44 -9.06 -16.74
C ARG A 30 -18.11 -9.63 -16.26
N VAL A 31 -18.14 -10.36 -15.15
CA VAL A 31 -16.92 -10.83 -14.49
C VAL A 31 -16.86 -12.35 -14.50
N THR A 32 -15.77 -12.91 -14.98
CA THR A 32 -15.44 -14.33 -14.85
C THR A 32 -14.37 -14.49 -13.78
N GLY A 33 -14.74 -15.04 -12.62
CA GLY A 33 -13.82 -15.38 -11.53
C GLY A 33 -13.31 -16.80 -11.68
N VAL A 34 -11.99 -16.98 -11.69
CA VAL A 34 -11.36 -18.30 -11.90
C VAL A 34 -10.53 -18.68 -10.67
N GLU A 35 -10.65 -19.93 -10.26
CA GLU A 35 -9.89 -20.55 -9.17
C GLU A 35 -9.30 -21.91 -9.58
N ILE A 36 -8.34 -22.37 -8.76
CA ILE A 36 -7.58 -23.57 -9.05
C ILE A 36 -8.41 -24.85 -8.92
N ASP A 37 -9.41 -24.88 -8.03
CA ASP A 37 -10.27 -26.03 -7.76
C ASP A 37 -11.65 -25.60 -7.21
N ASP A 38 -12.59 -26.55 -7.20
CA ASP A 38 -13.97 -26.31 -6.75
C ASP A 38 -14.05 -25.89 -5.26
N THR A 39 -13.12 -26.34 -4.43
CA THR A 39 -13.07 -25.97 -3.00
C THR A 39 -12.70 -24.51 -2.82
N ALA A 40 -11.67 -24.07 -3.52
CA ALA A 40 -11.24 -22.67 -3.52
C ALA A 40 -12.29 -21.76 -4.19
N LEU A 41 -12.88 -22.24 -5.29
CA LEU A 41 -13.98 -21.56 -5.99
C LEU A 41 -15.18 -21.34 -5.09
N GLY A 42 -15.60 -22.37 -4.33
CA GLY A 42 -16.70 -22.28 -3.36
C GLY A 42 -16.42 -21.25 -2.26
N ARG A 43 -15.17 -21.19 -1.75
CA ARG A 43 -14.76 -20.18 -0.77
C ARG A 43 -14.79 -18.76 -1.36
N GLY A 44 -14.26 -18.60 -2.57
CA GLY A 44 -14.25 -17.31 -3.27
C GLY A 44 -15.67 -16.79 -3.51
N ARG A 45 -16.57 -17.63 -4.02
CA ARG A 45 -17.99 -17.31 -4.18
C ARG A 45 -18.62 -16.88 -2.85
N ALA A 46 -18.42 -17.65 -1.78
CA ALA A 46 -18.95 -17.32 -0.47
C ALA A 46 -18.42 -15.98 0.07
N HIS A 47 -17.16 -15.60 -0.23
CA HIS A 47 -16.61 -14.30 0.11
C HIS A 47 -17.37 -13.16 -0.58
N VAL A 48 -17.62 -13.26 -1.89
CA VAL A 48 -18.39 -12.26 -2.66
C VAL A 48 -19.80 -12.13 -2.10
N GLU A 49 -20.51 -13.25 -1.95
CA GLU A 49 -21.89 -13.30 -1.45
C GLU A 49 -22.01 -12.70 -0.05
N LYS A 50 -21.09 -13.07 0.88
CA LYS A 50 -21.05 -12.54 2.24
C LYS A 50 -20.77 -11.03 2.28
N SER A 51 -19.87 -10.54 1.42
CA SER A 51 -19.55 -9.10 1.34
C SER A 51 -20.76 -8.29 0.86
N LEU A 52 -21.44 -8.76 -0.19
CA LEU A 52 -22.65 -8.13 -0.72
C LEU A 52 -23.79 -8.16 0.29
N ALA A 53 -24.04 -9.31 0.96
CA ALA A 53 -25.04 -9.43 2.01
C ALA A 53 -24.80 -8.47 3.18
N LYS A 54 -23.51 -8.27 3.55
CA LYS A 54 -23.14 -7.29 4.57
C LYS A 54 -23.41 -5.84 4.10
N ALA A 55 -23.30 -5.56 2.80
CA ALA A 55 -23.63 -4.25 2.25
C ALA A 55 -25.15 -4.01 2.27
N VAL A 56 -25.96 -5.02 1.95
CA VAL A 56 -27.42 -4.98 2.07
C VAL A 56 -27.84 -4.75 3.53
N ALA A 57 -27.29 -5.55 4.46
CA ALA A 57 -27.59 -5.40 5.89
C ALA A 57 -27.24 -4.02 6.47
N LYS A 58 -26.32 -3.30 5.83
CA LYS A 58 -25.93 -1.92 6.18
C LYS A 58 -26.72 -0.84 5.38
N GLY A 59 -27.70 -1.23 4.59
CA GLY A 59 -28.47 -0.31 3.74
C GLY A 59 -27.69 0.37 2.63
N LYS A 60 -26.54 -0.21 2.22
CA LYS A 60 -25.71 0.30 1.13
C LYS A 60 -26.09 -0.26 -0.24
N LEU A 61 -26.86 -1.34 -0.27
CA LEU A 61 -27.43 -2.00 -1.44
C LEU A 61 -28.82 -2.51 -1.09
N THR A 62 -29.68 -2.66 -2.11
CA THR A 62 -30.92 -3.44 -2.01
C THR A 62 -30.68 -4.90 -2.35
N GLU A 63 -31.66 -5.80 -2.06
CA GLU A 63 -31.59 -7.21 -2.44
C GLU A 63 -31.64 -7.39 -3.96
N GLU A 64 -32.37 -6.53 -4.68
CA GLU A 64 -32.44 -6.51 -6.13
C GLU A 64 -31.10 -6.12 -6.75
N GLU A 65 -30.41 -5.11 -6.19
CA GLU A 65 -29.05 -4.73 -6.61
C GLU A 65 -28.06 -5.85 -6.36
N GLN A 66 -28.14 -6.51 -5.19
CA GLN A 66 -27.30 -7.68 -4.88
C GLN A 66 -27.49 -8.77 -5.92
N SER A 67 -28.74 -9.13 -6.22
CA SER A 67 -29.08 -10.15 -7.22
C SER A 67 -28.57 -9.77 -8.61
N ALA A 68 -28.73 -8.52 -9.01
CA ALA A 68 -28.25 -8.02 -10.29
C ALA A 68 -26.71 -8.06 -10.38
N ILE A 69 -25.99 -7.75 -9.29
CA ILE A 69 -24.52 -7.81 -9.22
C ILE A 69 -24.06 -9.27 -9.34
N LEU A 70 -24.65 -10.19 -8.57
CA LEU A 70 -24.31 -11.63 -8.64
C LEU A 70 -24.63 -12.23 -10.01
N GLY A 71 -25.70 -11.77 -10.69
CA GLY A 71 -26.05 -12.18 -12.04
C GLY A 71 -25.03 -11.80 -13.12
N ARG A 72 -24.09 -10.90 -12.83
CA ARG A 72 -22.98 -10.54 -13.72
C ARG A 72 -21.72 -11.37 -13.50
N VAL A 73 -21.69 -12.22 -12.45
CA VAL A 73 -20.50 -12.99 -12.09
C VAL A 73 -20.65 -14.45 -12.49
N THR A 74 -19.71 -14.94 -13.28
CA THR A 74 -19.52 -16.35 -13.59
C THR A 74 -18.33 -16.88 -12.80
N PHE A 75 -18.46 -18.05 -12.20
CA PHE A 75 -17.38 -18.72 -11.45
C PHE A 75 -16.95 -19.96 -12.19
N SER A 76 -15.65 -20.20 -12.33
CA SER A 76 -15.08 -21.33 -13.09
C SER A 76 -13.77 -21.81 -12.48
N THR A 77 -13.43 -23.08 -12.75
CA THR A 77 -12.09 -23.64 -12.51
C THR A 77 -11.24 -23.65 -13.78
N GLU A 78 -11.82 -23.31 -14.95
CA GLU A 78 -11.17 -23.36 -16.24
C GLU A 78 -10.75 -21.95 -16.69
N ARG A 79 -9.43 -21.73 -16.88
CA ARG A 79 -8.88 -20.44 -17.37
C ARG A 79 -9.32 -20.15 -18.81
N GLU A 80 -9.66 -21.17 -19.60
CA GLU A 80 -10.17 -21.06 -20.96
C GLU A 80 -11.43 -20.19 -21.06
N ASN A 81 -12.19 -20.06 -19.98
CA ASN A 81 -13.35 -19.16 -19.89
C ASN A 81 -12.97 -17.66 -19.91
N LEU A 82 -11.66 -17.34 -19.98
CA LEU A 82 -11.14 -15.99 -20.17
C LEU A 82 -10.76 -15.69 -21.64
N ALA A 83 -11.05 -16.61 -22.55
CA ALA A 83 -10.68 -16.47 -23.98
C ALA A 83 -11.33 -15.28 -24.70
N ASP A 84 -12.32 -14.63 -24.10
CA ASP A 84 -12.99 -13.42 -24.64
C ASP A 84 -12.91 -12.22 -23.65
N ALA A 85 -12.01 -12.28 -22.67
CA ALA A 85 -11.84 -11.20 -21.71
C ALA A 85 -11.11 -10.00 -22.34
N ASP A 86 -11.62 -8.79 -22.05
CA ASP A 86 -11.00 -7.52 -22.46
C ASP A 86 -9.89 -7.10 -21.49
N PHE A 87 -10.04 -7.46 -20.21
CA PHE A 87 -9.15 -7.10 -19.13
C PHE A 87 -9.10 -8.24 -18.10
N VAL A 88 -7.92 -8.62 -17.63
CA VAL A 88 -7.77 -9.67 -16.62
C VAL A 88 -6.96 -9.14 -15.44
N VAL A 89 -7.44 -9.37 -14.22
CA VAL A 89 -6.71 -9.08 -12.98
C VAL A 89 -6.31 -10.38 -12.32
N GLU A 90 -5.02 -10.59 -12.14
CA GLU A 90 -4.48 -11.71 -11.38
C GLU A 90 -4.34 -11.32 -9.90
N ALA A 91 -4.83 -12.16 -8.99
CA ALA A 91 -4.79 -12.01 -7.54
C ALA A 91 -4.49 -13.36 -6.82
N VAL A 92 -3.63 -14.19 -7.44
CA VAL A 92 -3.16 -15.46 -6.86
C VAL A 92 -2.12 -15.20 -5.75
N PRO A 93 -1.70 -16.23 -4.98
CA PRO A 93 -0.69 -16.05 -3.93
C PRO A 93 0.58 -15.38 -4.43
N GLU A 94 1.21 -14.57 -3.56
CA GLU A 94 2.38 -13.72 -3.85
C GLU A 94 3.65 -14.57 -4.01
N ARG A 95 3.68 -15.36 -5.08
CA ARG A 95 4.76 -16.26 -5.45
C ARG A 95 5.01 -16.19 -6.96
N MET A 96 6.24 -15.91 -7.36
CA MET A 96 6.63 -15.73 -8.75
C MET A 96 6.41 -16.99 -9.60
N ASP A 97 6.64 -18.19 -9.05
CA ASP A 97 6.39 -19.46 -9.76
C ASP A 97 4.90 -19.63 -10.11
N ILE A 98 3.99 -19.31 -9.20
CA ILE A 98 2.54 -19.38 -9.44
C ILE A 98 2.12 -18.32 -10.47
N LYS A 99 2.62 -17.08 -10.34
CA LYS A 99 2.31 -16.00 -11.28
C LYS A 99 2.85 -16.30 -12.68
N ARG A 100 4.02 -16.94 -12.78
CA ARG A 100 4.57 -17.42 -14.05
C ARG A 100 3.59 -18.34 -14.79
N ASP A 101 3.07 -19.36 -14.12
CA ASP A 101 2.12 -20.31 -14.70
C ASP A 101 0.85 -19.61 -15.17
N VAL A 102 0.32 -18.70 -14.33
CA VAL A 102 -0.89 -17.94 -14.67
C VAL A 102 -0.66 -17.01 -15.86
N PHE A 103 0.40 -16.19 -15.85
CA PHE A 103 0.64 -15.24 -16.94
C PHE A 103 1.00 -15.91 -18.26
N THR A 104 1.71 -17.05 -18.22
CA THR A 104 1.98 -17.85 -19.43
C THR A 104 0.67 -18.39 -20.03
N ASP A 105 -0.24 -18.88 -19.20
CA ASP A 105 -1.55 -19.34 -19.68
C ASP A 105 -2.42 -18.21 -20.20
N LEU A 106 -2.49 -17.08 -19.49
CA LEU A 106 -3.25 -15.90 -19.91
C LEU A 106 -2.74 -15.34 -21.24
N ASP A 107 -1.42 -15.33 -21.45
CA ASP A 107 -0.82 -14.91 -22.70
C ASP A 107 -1.23 -15.79 -23.89
N ARG A 108 -1.42 -17.09 -23.63
CA ARG A 108 -1.89 -18.06 -24.63
C ARG A 108 -3.42 -17.98 -24.88
N ILE A 109 -4.22 -17.81 -23.80
CA ILE A 109 -5.67 -17.94 -23.83
C ILE A 109 -6.36 -16.65 -24.28
N CYS A 110 -5.93 -15.52 -23.75
CA CYS A 110 -6.60 -14.24 -23.96
C CYS A 110 -6.31 -13.64 -25.33
N PRO A 111 -7.24 -12.89 -25.93
CA PRO A 111 -7.01 -12.16 -27.18
C PRO A 111 -5.76 -11.26 -27.10
N PRO A 112 -5.06 -10.99 -28.19
CA PRO A 112 -3.86 -10.15 -28.19
C PRO A 112 -4.08 -8.72 -27.68
N GLY A 113 -5.33 -8.24 -27.70
CA GLY A 113 -5.72 -6.91 -27.21
C GLY A 113 -5.97 -6.83 -25.70
N THR A 114 -6.11 -7.98 -25.02
CA THR A 114 -6.41 -8.04 -23.59
C THR A 114 -5.29 -7.44 -22.77
N ILE A 115 -5.65 -6.57 -21.81
CA ILE A 115 -4.72 -6.09 -20.80
C ILE A 115 -4.65 -7.11 -19.66
N LEU A 116 -3.43 -7.47 -19.27
CA LEU A 116 -3.16 -8.37 -18.16
C LEU A 116 -2.64 -7.54 -16.99
N ALA A 117 -3.42 -7.48 -15.91
CA ALA A 117 -3.06 -6.77 -14.70
C ALA A 117 -2.70 -7.74 -13.57
N THR A 118 -1.72 -7.39 -12.74
CA THR A 118 -1.41 -8.12 -11.50
C THR A 118 -1.73 -7.27 -10.28
N ASN A 119 -2.32 -7.90 -9.25
CA ASN A 119 -2.57 -7.27 -7.95
C ASN A 119 -1.42 -7.53 -6.95
N THR A 120 -0.21 -7.77 -7.43
CA THR A 120 0.97 -7.94 -6.57
C THR A 120 1.20 -6.72 -5.69
N SER A 121 1.72 -6.93 -4.49
CA SER A 121 2.10 -5.86 -3.55
C SER A 121 3.62 -5.66 -3.45
N SER A 122 4.41 -6.65 -3.90
CA SER A 122 5.85 -6.69 -3.62
C SER A 122 6.70 -7.28 -4.74
N LEU A 123 6.11 -8.09 -5.66
CA LEU A 123 6.86 -8.67 -6.76
C LEU A 123 6.96 -7.68 -7.93
N SER A 124 8.08 -7.72 -8.65
CA SER A 124 8.30 -6.86 -9.83
C SER A 124 7.27 -7.14 -10.92
N VAL A 125 6.49 -6.13 -11.26
CA VAL A 125 5.55 -6.18 -12.38
C VAL A 125 6.29 -6.29 -13.70
N THR A 126 7.48 -5.71 -13.80
CA THR A 126 8.38 -5.83 -14.97
C THR A 126 8.81 -7.28 -15.19
N GLU A 127 9.17 -8.01 -14.13
CA GLU A 127 9.50 -9.43 -14.23
C GLU A 127 8.30 -10.27 -14.68
N ILE A 128 7.11 -9.97 -14.13
CA ILE A 128 5.86 -10.61 -14.55
C ILE A 128 5.55 -10.31 -16.02
N ALA A 129 5.69 -9.07 -16.45
CA ALA A 129 5.47 -8.67 -17.85
C ALA A 129 6.38 -9.41 -18.83
N ALA A 130 7.64 -9.63 -18.44
CA ALA A 130 8.63 -10.36 -19.24
C ALA A 130 8.29 -11.85 -19.44
N LEU A 131 7.32 -12.40 -18.70
CA LEU A 131 6.83 -13.78 -18.90
C LEU A 131 5.87 -13.89 -20.09
N THR A 132 5.42 -12.78 -20.66
CA THR A 132 4.41 -12.73 -21.72
C THR A 132 5.00 -12.21 -23.04
N SER A 133 4.33 -12.51 -24.15
CA SER A 133 4.67 -11.96 -25.48
C SER A 133 4.13 -10.52 -25.68
N ARG A 134 3.41 -9.98 -24.70
CA ARG A 134 2.70 -8.68 -24.72
C ARG A 134 3.05 -7.80 -23.54
N ALA A 135 4.34 -7.65 -23.19
CA ALA A 135 4.80 -6.85 -22.06
C ALA A 135 4.25 -5.40 -22.08
N ASP A 136 3.97 -4.84 -23.24
CA ASP A 136 3.36 -3.54 -23.45
C ASP A 136 1.90 -3.45 -22.96
N LYS A 137 1.23 -4.60 -22.77
CA LYS A 137 -0.14 -4.73 -22.24
C LYS A 137 -0.21 -5.29 -20.82
N VAL A 138 0.92 -5.40 -20.16
CA VAL A 138 0.97 -5.81 -18.74
C VAL A 138 1.13 -4.58 -17.85
N VAL A 139 0.38 -4.55 -16.75
CA VAL A 139 0.36 -3.44 -15.80
C VAL A 139 0.12 -3.96 -14.38
N GLY A 140 0.66 -3.30 -13.38
CA GLY A 140 0.20 -3.53 -12.00
C GLY A 140 -1.13 -2.81 -11.75
N LEU A 141 -2.06 -3.46 -11.06
CA LEU A 141 -3.31 -2.86 -10.60
C LEU A 141 -3.49 -3.25 -9.13
N HIS A 142 -2.80 -2.51 -8.27
CA HIS A 142 -2.70 -2.84 -6.86
C HIS A 142 -3.87 -2.25 -6.06
N PHE A 143 -4.75 -3.12 -5.60
CA PHE A 143 -5.89 -2.81 -4.73
C PHE A 143 -5.51 -2.92 -3.27
N PHE A 144 -6.15 -2.10 -2.43
CA PHE A 144 -5.98 -2.11 -0.98
C PHE A 144 -7.12 -2.90 -0.31
N ASN A 145 -6.79 -3.62 0.76
CA ASN A 145 -7.74 -4.46 1.51
C ASN A 145 -8.55 -3.61 2.52
N PRO A 146 -9.89 -3.71 2.54
CA PRO A 146 -10.78 -4.48 1.65
C PRO A 146 -11.05 -3.78 0.31
N ALA A 147 -10.87 -4.48 -0.81
CA ALA A 147 -11.01 -3.89 -2.14
C ALA A 147 -12.35 -3.16 -2.39
N PRO A 148 -13.52 -3.62 -1.90
CA PRO A 148 -14.77 -2.88 -2.07
C PRO A 148 -14.86 -1.56 -1.28
N VAL A 149 -14.00 -1.36 -0.27
CA VAL A 149 -14.07 -0.22 0.66
C VAL A 149 -13.01 0.82 0.34
N MET A 150 -11.77 0.38 0.12
CA MET A 150 -10.63 1.25 -0.12
C MET A 150 -10.76 1.95 -1.47
N LYS A 151 -10.48 3.25 -1.48
CA LYS A 151 -10.65 4.08 -2.68
C LYS A 151 -9.44 4.06 -3.61
N LEU A 152 -8.24 3.84 -3.05
CA LEU A 152 -6.99 3.87 -3.82
C LEU A 152 -6.84 2.62 -4.69
N VAL A 153 -6.30 2.83 -5.89
CA VAL A 153 -5.68 1.81 -6.74
C VAL A 153 -4.38 2.37 -7.29
N GLU A 154 -3.28 1.67 -7.11
CA GLU A 154 -2.01 2.02 -7.75
C GLU A 154 -1.94 1.34 -9.12
N VAL A 155 -1.77 2.15 -10.16
CA VAL A 155 -1.51 1.72 -11.54
C VAL A 155 -0.01 1.71 -11.73
N VAL A 156 0.58 0.52 -11.73
CA VAL A 156 2.04 0.34 -11.73
C VAL A 156 2.52 0.14 -13.16
N ALA A 157 3.28 1.11 -13.66
CA ALA A 157 3.86 1.09 -14.99
C ALA A 157 5.23 0.40 -14.97
N THR A 158 5.41 -0.61 -15.81
CA THR A 158 6.71 -1.24 -16.02
C THR A 158 7.54 -0.46 -17.05
N VAL A 159 8.80 -0.80 -17.20
CA VAL A 159 9.66 -0.24 -18.25
C VAL A 159 9.16 -0.56 -19.67
N GLY A 160 8.27 -1.54 -19.83
CA GLY A 160 7.73 -1.98 -21.11
C GLY A 160 6.26 -1.64 -21.32
N THR A 161 5.51 -1.23 -20.30
CA THR A 161 4.08 -0.93 -20.39
C THR A 161 3.82 0.25 -21.33
N ALA A 162 2.97 0.06 -22.35
CA ALA A 162 2.62 1.13 -23.28
C ALA A 162 1.82 2.26 -22.57
N PRO A 163 2.01 3.54 -22.92
CA PRO A 163 1.27 4.66 -22.33
C PRO A 163 -0.26 4.48 -22.40
N GLY A 164 -0.78 3.98 -23.54
CA GLY A 164 -2.20 3.71 -23.70
C GLY A 164 -2.74 2.59 -22.76
N THR A 165 -1.89 1.65 -22.36
CA THR A 165 -2.24 0.62 -21.36
C THR A 165 -2.37 1.24 -19.97
N ILE A 166 -1.46 2.16 -19.61
CA ILE A 166 -1.49 2.88 -18.34
C ILE A 166 -2.74 3.76 -18.25
N GLU A 167 -2.99 4.55 -19.29
CA GLU A 167 -4.18 5.43 -19.37
C GLU A 167 -5.47 4.61 -19.21
N LEU A 168 -5.56 3.49 -19.92
CA LEU A 168 -6.73 2.63 -19.91
C LEU A 168 -6.95 1.94 -18.56
N ALA A 169 -5.88 1.46 -17.90
CA ALA A 169 -5.96 0.92 -16.55
C ALA A 169 -6.44 1.99 -15.56
N GLY A 170 -5.99 3.24 -15.70
CA GLY A 170 -6.46 4.38 -14.93
C GLY A 170 -7.95 4.69 -15.15
N GLU A 171 -8.41 4.65 -16.40
CA GLU A 171 -9.84 4.83 -16.74
C GLU A 171 -10.71 3.69 -16.18
N VAL A 172 -10.25 2.44 -16.28
CA VAL A 172 -10.91 1.28 -15.67
C VAL A 172 -11.02 1.47 -14.15
N ALA A 173 -9.93 1.88 -13.48
CA ALA A 173 -9.94 2.15 -12.06
C ALA A 173 -10.97 3.24 -11.69
N LYS A 174 -11.07 4.33 -12.45
CA LYS A 174 -12.09 5.37 -12.25
C LYS A 174 -13.50 4.83 -12.46
N ARG A 175 -13.71 4.04 -13.52
CA ARG A 175 -15.02 3.45 -13.83
C ARG A 175 -15.54 2.53 -12.73
N ILE A 176 -14.65 1.83 -12.03
CA ILE A 176 -15.00 1.00 -10.87
C ILE A 176 -15.07 1.79 -9.55
N GLY A 177 -15.09 3.12 -9.61
CA GLY A 177 -15.25 4.01 -8.44
C GLY A 177 -13.99 4.15 -7.59
N LYS A 178 -12.80 3.87 -8.16
CA LYS A 178 -11.51 4.05 -7.49
C LYS A 178 -10.84 5.36 -7.89
N THR A 179 -9.90 5.77 -7.07
CA THR A 179 -8.98 6.88 -7.34
C THR A 179 -7.63 6.26 -7.76
N PRO A 180 -7.28 6.27 -9.05
CA PRO A 180 -6.00 5.76 -9.49
C PRO A 180 -4.88 6.75 -9.19
N VAL A 181 -3.71 6.22 -8.83
CA VAL A 181 -2.42 6.91 -8.87
C VAL A 181 -1.50 6.13 -9.79
N THR A 182 -0.69 6.83 -10.58
CA THR A 182 0.27 6.18 -11.49
C THR A 182 1.65 6.21 -10.87
N VAL A 183 2.32 5.06 -10.89
CA VAL A 183 3.63 4.87 -10.26
C VAL A 183 4.51 3.94 -11.10
N GLY A 184 5.82 4.15 -11.06
CA GLY A 184 6.79 3.22 -11.62
C GLY A 184 6.86 1.90 -10.84
N ASP A 185 7.26 0.81 -11.52
CA ASP A 185 7.49 -0.49 -10.89
C ASP A 185 8.73 -0.41 -10.00
N ARG A 186 8.52 -0.29 -8.69
CA ARG A 186 9.56 -0.32 -7.65
C ARG A 186 9.01 -0.98 -6.39
N ALA A 187 9.89 -1.42 -5.51
CA ALA A 187 9.53 -2.03 -4.24
C ALA A 187 8.54 -1.17 -3.43
N GLY A 188 7.43 -1.77 -3.01
CA GLY A 188 6.42 -1.13 -2.18
C GLY A 188 5.58 -0.05 -2.87
N PHE A 189 5.78 0.20 -4.17
CA PHE A 189 5.10 1.21 -4.99
C PHE A 189 5.12 2.61 -4.32
N VAL A 190 3.97 3.23 -4.01
CA VAL A 190 3.90 4.50 -3.28
C VAL A 190 3.51 4.28 -1.82
N ALA A 191 2.35 3.70 -1.59
CA ALA A 191 1.78 3.68 -0.24
C ALA A 191 2.63 2.84 0.73
N ASN A 192 3.03 1.62 0.36
CA ASN A 192 3.85 0.78 1.22
C ASN A 192 5.28 1.29 1.35
N ALA A 193 5.87 1.84 0.27
CA ALA A 193 7.21 2.41 0.27
C ALA A 193 7.35 3.65 1.16
N LEU A 194 6.25 4.35 1.42
CA LEU A 194 6.21 5.48 2.35
C LEU A 194 5.79 5.02 3.75
N LEU A 195 4.70 4.27 3.87
CA LEU A 195 4.09 3.93 5.15
C LEU A 195 4.96 3.01 6.01
N VAL A 196 5.54 1.96 5.40
CA VAL A 196 6.21 0.91 6.21
C VAL A 196 7.55 1.37 6.77
N PRO A 197 8.41 2.15 6.07
CA PRO A 197 9.58 2.78 6.69
C PRO A 197 9.23 3.70 7.87
N TYR A 198 8.17 4.50 7.77
CA TYR A 198 7.68 5.32 8.87
C TYR A 198 7.28 4.46 10.10
N ILE A 199 6.54 3.36 9.88
CA ILE A 199 6.22 2.39 10.94
C ILE A 199 7.52 1.82 11.56
N ASN A 200 8.47 1.45 10.72
CA ASN A 200 9.75 0.91 11.15
C ASN A 200 10.56 1.89 12.00
N ASP A 201 10.54 3.18 11.67
CA ASP A 201 11.22 4.21 12.46
C ASP A 201 10.53 4.43 13.82
N ALA A 202 9.21 4.33 13.89
CA ALA A 202 8.48 4.31 15.16
C ALA A 202 8.85 3.08 16.02
N ILE A 203 9.02 1.91 15.40
CA ILE A 203 9.49 0.70 16.09
C ILE A 203 10.91 0.87 16.62
N LYS A 204 11.82 1.50 15.84
CA LYS A 204 13.17 1.83 16.30
C LYS A 204 13.14 2.79 17.50
N ALA A 205 12.30 3.84 17.44
CA ALA A 205 12.13 4.77 18.56
C ALA A 205 11.68 4.04 19.83
N TYR A 206 10.73 3.13 19.73
CA TYR A 206 10.30 2.27 20.83
C TYR A 206 11.42 1.33 21.32
N GLU A 207 12.08 0.62 20.42
CA GLU A 207 13.18 -0.32 20.74
C GLU A 207 14.31 0.38 21.49
N HIS A 208 14.67 1.60 21.10
CA HIS A 208 15.72 2.40 21.72
C HIS A 208 15.30 3.15 22.99
N LYS A 209 14.08 2.90 23.47
CA LYS A 209 13.54 3.56 24.67
C LYS A 209 13.52 5.09 24.57
N ILE A 210 13.22 5.62 23.39
CA ILE A 210 13.01 7.07 23.19
C ILE A 210 11.69 7.51 23.79
N ALA A 211 10.63 6.70 23.56
CA ALA A 211 9.30 6.92 24.10
C ALA A 211 8.59 5.58 24.34
N SER A 212 7.54 5.58 25.15
CA SER A 212 6.63 4.44 25.31
C SER A 212 5.76 4.28 24.06
N ARG A 213 5.15 3.10 23.88
CA ARG A 213 4.25 2.83 22.74
C ARG A 213 3.07 3.81 22.72
N GLU A 214 2.51 4.14 23.90
CA GLU A 214 1.43 5.07 24.04
C GLU A 214 1.84 6.51 23.70
N GLU A 215 3.04 6.94 24.11
CA GLU A 215 3.57 8.25 23.73
C GLU A 215 3.78 8.35 22.22
N ILE A 216 4.37 7.33 21.57
CA ILE A 216 4.57 7.28 20.12
C ILE A 216 3.23 7.42 19.39
N ASP A 217 2.25 6.58 19.72
CA ASP A 217 0.96 6.56 19.03
C ASP A 217 0.15 7.83 19.29
N THR A 218 0.13 8.33 20.53
CA THR A 218 -0.63 9.55 20.87
C THR A 218 0.00 10.81 20.32
N THR A 219 1.32 10.88 20.22
CA THR A 219 2.01 12.05 19.63
C THR A 219 1.55 12.25 18.20
N VAL A 220 1.57 11.22 17.38
CA VAL A 220 1.22 11.35 15.95
C VAL A 220 -0.27 11.64 15.75
N THR A 221 -1.12 11.00 16.55
CA THR A 221 -2.57 11.23 16.43
C THR A 221 -2.97 12.63 16.89
N LYS A 222 -2.32 13.18 17.92
CA LYS A 222 -2.65 14.52 18.47
C LYS A 222 -1.95 15.66 17.75
N SER A 223 -0.66 15.49 17.43
CA SER A 223 0.15 16.60 16.88
C SER A 223 0.05 16.68 15.35
N VAL A 224 -0.15 15.56 14.65
CA VAL A 224 -0.22 15.50 13.19
C VAL A 224 -1.64 15.22 12.70
N GLY A 225 -2.51 14.71 13.57
CA GLY A 225 -3.89 14.38 13.24
C GLY A 225 -4.05 13.08 12.41
N LEU A 226 -3.05 12.19 12.44
CA LEU A 226 -3.17 10.90 11.79
C LEU A 226 -4.26 10.06 12.47
N PRO A 227 -5.00 9.23 11.73
CA PRO A 227 -6.16 8.50 12.26
C PRO A 227 -5.78 7.42 13.27
N MET A 228 -4.52 6.98 13.25
CA MET A 228 -4.00 5.90 14.08
C MET A 228 -2.51 6.11 14.32
N GLY A 229 -2.03 5.72 15.51
CA GLY A 229 -0.61 5.71 15.81
C GLY A 229 0.13 4.59 15.07
N PRO A 230 1.44 4.75 14.81
CA PRO A 230 2.20 3.83 13.97
C PRO A 230 2.34 2.42 14.55
N LEU A 231 2.40 2.25 15.86
CA LEU A 231 2.52 0.92 16.48
C LEU A 231 1.17 0.18 16.49
N THR A 232 0.07 0.90 16.75
CA THR A 232 -1.29 0.36 16.56
C THR A 232 -1.54 0.00 15.09
N LEU A 233 -1.03 0.80 14.14
CA LEU A 233 -1.13 0.53 12.71
C LEU A 233 -0.29 -0.67 12.30
N ALA A 234 0.92 -0.83 12.84
CA ALA A 234 1.75 -2.02 12.63
C ALA A 234 1.00 -3.31 13.01
N ASP A 235 0.33 -3.29 14.17
CA ASP A 235 -0.48 -4.42 14.64
C ASP A 235 -1.72 -4.69 13.78
N LEU A 236 -2.28 -3.65 13.17
CA LEU A 236 -3.41 -3.78 12.24
C LEU A 236 -2.99 -4.36 10.89
N VAL A 237 -1.88 -3.87 10.33
CA VAL A 237 -1.30 -4.35 9.05
C VAL A 237 -0.79 -5.78 9.20
N GLY A 238 -0.14 -6.04 10.30
CA GLY A 238 0.55 -7.29 10.62
C GLY A 238 2.07 -7.12 10.54
N LEU A 239 2.75 -7.47 11.62
CA LEU A 239 4.20 -7.28 11.75
C LEU A 239 5.00 -8.10 10.74
N ASP A 240 4.51 -9.27 10.36
CA ASP A 240 5.11 -10.07 9.29
C ASP A 240 4.98 -9.41 7.91
N VAL A 241 3.88 -8.72 7.64
CA VAL A 241 3.72 -7.93 6.41
C VAL A 241 4.67 -6.73 6.42
N CYS A 242 4.75 -6.01 7.53
CA CYS A 242 5.69 -4.89 7.68
C CYS A 242 7.14 -5.36 7.46
N LEU A 243 7.52 -6.51 8.05
CA LEU A 243 8.86 -7.08 7.87
C LEU A 243 9.11 -7.45 6.41
N ALA A 244 8.16 -8.13 5.75
CA ALA A 244 8.31 -8.53 4.35
C ALA A 244 8.50 -7.32 3.43
N VAL A 245 7.75 -6.23 3.64
CA VAL A 245 7.92 -5.00 2.86
C VAL A 245 9.29 -4.37 3.11
N MET A 246 9.75 -4.29 4.37
CA MET A 246 11.08 -3.77 4.68
C MET A 246 12.19 -4.60 4.03
N ASP A 247 12.05 -5.93 4.00
CA ASP A 247 13.03 -6.81 3.37
C ASP A 247 13.08 -6.61 1.84
N VAL A 248 11.93 -6.44 1.19
CA VAL A 248 11.87 -6.13 -0.25
C VAL A 248 12.48 -4.76 -0.55
N LEU A 249 12.17 -3.74 0.25
CA LEU A 249 12.77 -2.40 0.11
C LEU A 249 14.29 -2.45 0.32
N TRP A 250 14.76 -3.19 1.33
CA TRP A 250 16.19 -3.39 1.55
C TRP A 250 16.86 -4.11 0.38
N ASP A 251 16.24 -5.14 -0.15
CA ASP A 251 16.80 -5.94 -1.25
C ASP A 251 16.93 -5.12 -2.55
N GLU A 252 16.02 -4.20 -2.81
CA GLU A 252 16.08 -3.34 -3.98
C GLU A 252 17.06 -2.16 -3.80
N PHE A 253 16.97 -1.44 -2.66
CA PHE A 253 17.67 -0.15 -2.52
C PHE A 253 19.01 -0.24 -1.80
N ARG A 254 19.19 -1.24 -0.90
CA ARG A 254 20.39 -1.41 -0.08
C ARG A 254 20.78 -0.17 0.75
N GLU A 255 19.80 0.64 1.12
CA GLU A 255 19.98 1.84 1.92
C GLU A 255 19.61 1.60 3.39
N SER A 256 20.41 2.16 4.32
CA SER A 256 20.27 1.93 5.77
C SER A 256 18.86 2.26 6.33
N ARG A 257 18.16 3.21 5.73
CA ARG A 257 16.79 3.58 6.10
C ARG A 257 15.81 2.42 5.95
N TYR A 258 16.06 1.48 5.06
CA TYR A 258 15.22 0.30 4.84
C TYR A 258 15.63 -0.92 5.66
N VAL A 259 16.59 -0.79 6.57
CA VAL A 259 16.92 -1.87 7.50
C VAL A 259 15.79 -2.03 8.51
N ALA A 260 15.18 -3.21 8.51
CA ALA A 260 14.11 -3.54 9.47
C ALA A 260 14.65 -3.50 10.91
N ALA A 261 13.89 -2.88 11.82
CA ALA A 261 14.20 -2.84 13.24
C ALA A 261 14.44 -4.26 13.78
N PRO A 262 15.52 -4.51 14.53
CA PRO A 262 15.77 -5.82 15.16
C PRO A 262 14.59 -6.32 15.99
N LEU A 263 13.86 -5.41 16.65
CA LEU A 263 12.67 -5.74 17.42
C LEU A 263 11.56 -6.30 16.53
N LEU A 264 11.31 -5.70 15.35
CA LEU A 264 10.32 -6.18 14.40
C LEU A 264 10.60 -7.64 14.01
N ARG A 265 11.84 -7.97 13.66
CA ARG A 265 12.25 -9.35 13.34
C ARG A 265 12.03 -10.31 14.51
N ARG A 266 12.35 -9.89 15.74
CA ARG A 266 12.17 -10.71 16.94
C ARG A 266 10.69 -10.95 17.26
N MET A 267 9.85 -9.93 17.11
CA MET A 267 8.39 -10.07 17.32
C MET A 267 7.77 -11.03 16.33
N VAL A 268 8.12 -10.92 15.05
CA VAL A 268 7.66 -11.86 14.01
C VAL A 268 8.13 -13.28 14.31
N ALA A 269 9.39 -13.48 14.66
CA ALA A 269 9.93 -14.79 15.03
C ALA A 269 9.24 -15.38 16.28
N ALA A 270 8.76 -14.53 17.19
CA ALA A 270 8.01 -14.94 18.38
C ALA A 270 6.51 -15.20 18.10
N GLY A 271 6.04 -15.05 16.85
CA GLY A 271 4.63 -15.22 16.50
C GLY A 271 3.73 -14.07 16.96
N LYS A 272 4.30 -12.95 17.43
CA LYS A 272 3.55 -11.74 17.78
C LYS A 272 3.32 -10.92 16.52
N LEU A 273 2.24 -11.22 15.81
CA LEU A 273 1.98 -10.66 14.48
C LEU A 273 0.93 -9.53 14.48
N GLY A 274 0.59 -9.00 15.66
CA GLY A 274 -0.44 -8.00 15.83
C GLY A 274 -1.84 -8.59 16.02
N ARG A 275 -2.88 -7.89 15.59
CA ARG A 275 -4.29 -8.26 15.82
C ARG A 275 -4.63 -9.67 15.35
N LYS A 276 -4.05 -10.13 14.25
CA LYS A 276 -4.34 -11.45 13.67
C LYS A 276 -3.86 -12.62 14.53
N SER A 277 -2.84 -12.42 15.38
CA SER A 277 -2.34 -13.40 16.34
C SER A 277 -2.82 -13.13 17.78
N GLY A 278 -3.62 -12.08 18.00
CA GLY A 278 -4.08 -11.65 19.31
C GLY A 278 -3.02 -10.87 20.11
N GLN A 279 -1.80 -10.74 19.63
CA GLN A 279 -0.72 -10.03 20.30
C GLN A 279 0.27 -9.41 19.30
N GLY A 280 0.68 -8.16 19.55
CA GLY A 280 1.69 -7.41 18.82
C GLY A 280 2.42 -6.47 19.77
N PHE A 281 2.48 -5.18 19.42
CA PHE A 281 2.87 -4.11 20.33
C PHE A 281 1.85 -3.94 21.47
N TYR A 282 0.59 -4.26 21.18
CA TYR A 282 -0.53 -4.28 22.14
C TYR A 282 -1.09 -5.70 22.28
N ASP A 283 -1.76 -5.93 23.41
CA ASP A 283 -2.50 -7.18 23.65
C ASP A 283 -3.97 -7.02 23.21
N TYR A 284 -4.42 -7.94 22.36
CA TYR A 284 -5.79 -7.97 21.84
C TYR A 284 -6.60 -9.15 22.42
N SER A 285 -6.05 -9.84 23.44
CA SER A 285 -6.73 -10.95 24.13
C SER A 285 -7.84 -10.47 25.08
N GLY A 286 -7.90 -9.18 25.37
CA GLY A 286 -8.82 -8.57 26.33
C GLY A 286 -8.30 -8.58 27.79
N ALA A 287 -7.05 -8.98 28.01
CA ALA A 287 -6.39 -8.82 29.32
C ALA A 287 -6.05 -7.34 29.55
N GLU A 288 -6.19 -6.89 30.80
CA GLU A 288 -5.68 -5.56 31.17
C GLU A 288 -4.15 -5.56 31.12
N GLU A 289 -3.58 -4.74 30.23
CA GLU A 289 -2.15 -4.49 30.24
C GLU A 289 -1.83 -3.39 31.27
N PRO A 290 -0.78 -3.57 32.09
CA PRO A 290 -0.30 -2.48 32.93
C PRO A 290 0.22 -1.34 32.05
N ALA A 291 0.01 -0.10 32.49
CA ALA A 291 0.57 1.06 31.80
C ALA A 291 2.11 0.90 31.69
N GLU A 292 2.64 1.15 30.52
CA GLU A 292 4.08 1.07 30.30
C GLU A 292 4.78 2.24 30.98
N GLU A 293 5.93 1.97 31.63
CA GLU A 293 6.73 3.04 32.20
C GLU A 293 7.30 3.95 31.10
N VAL A 294 7.09 5.24 31.26
CA VAL A 294 7.63 6.27 30.38
C VAL A 294 9.15 6.28 30.49
N PRO A 295 9.90 6.10 29.37
CA PRO A 295 11.35 6.11 29.40
C PRO A 295 11.91 7.44 29.98
N THR A 296 12.84 7.34 30.92
CA THR A 296 13.44 8.51 31.62
C THR A 296 14.93 8.67 31.34
N GLY A 297 15.45 7.96 30.34
CA GLY A 297 16.86 8.06 29.92
C GLY A 297 17.21 9.47 29.40
N PRO A 298 18.51 9.82 29.34
CA PRO A 298 18.94 11.16 28.87
C PRO A 298 18.40 11.51 27.47
N ILE A 299 18.45 10.55 26.55
CA ILE A 299 17.98 10.74 25.17
C ILE A 299 16.46 10.95 25.12
N ALA A 300 15.70 10.13 25.86
CA ALA A 300 14.25 10.26 25.91
C ALA A 300 13.81 11.62 26.47
N ARG A 301 14.52 12.12 27.50
CA ARG A 301 14.27 13.47 28.04
C ARG A 301 14.61 14.54 27.02
N ALA A 302 15.79 14.46 26.38
CA ALA A 302 16.22 15.45 25.41
C ALA A 302 15.25 15.57 24.22
N VAL A 303 14.71 14.44 23.72
CA VAL A 303 13.68 14.45 22.66
C VAL A 303 12.37 15.05 23.18
N ARG A 304 11.93 14.68 24.38
CA ARG A 304 10.69 15.21 24.97
C ARG A 304 10.76 16.71 25.24
N ASP A 305 11.92 17.19 25.66
CA ASP A 305 12.15 18.61 26.00
C ASP A 305 12.51 19.46 24.76
N GLY A 306 12.63 18.85 23.57
CA GLY A 306 13.05 19.54 22.34
C GLY A 306 14.50 20.07 22.40
N ALA A 307 15.35 19.53 23.28
CA ALA A 307 16.69 20.05 23.56
C ALA A 307 17.65 20.01 22.37
N HIS A 308 17.35 19.17 21.37
CA HIS A 308 18.14 19.05 20.14
C HIS A 308 17.54 19.83 18.94
N GLY A 309 16.51 20.64 19.17
CA GLY A 309 15.82 21.36 18.09
C GLY A 309 14.76 20.55 17.36
N PHE A 310 14.38 19.40 17.90
CA PHE A 310 13.26 18.57 17.43
C PHE A 310 12.62 17.83 18.61
N ASP A 311 11.36 17.47 18.46
CA ASP A 311 10.59 16.68 19.43
C ASP A 311 10.26 15.28 18.87
N LEU A 312 9.40 14.53 19.58
CA LEU A 312 9.00 13.19 19.17
C LEU A 312 8.14 13.20 17.88
N ALA A 313 7.32 14.23 17.67
CA ALA A 313 6.56 14.35 16.43
C ALA A 313 7.49 14.59 15.23
N ASP A 314 8.50 15.44 15.40
CA ASP A 314 9.52 15.71 14.41
C ASP A 314 10.33 14.47 14.05
N LEU A 315 10.75 13.71 15.07
CA LEU A 315 11.50 12.45 14.89
C LEU A 315 10.73 11.44 14.02
N LEU A 316 9.40 11.40 14.16
CA LEU A 316 8.57 10.42 13.46
C LEU A 316 8.09 10.92 12.08
N ILE A 317 7.78 12.22 11.94
CA ILE A 317 7.09 12.72 10.73
C ILE A 317 8.04 13.34 9.72
N VAL A 318 9.11 13.98 10.16
CA VAL A 318 9.98 14.70 9.23
C VAL A 318 10.76 13.77 8.31
N PRO A 319 11.31 12.64 8.76
CA PRO A 319 11.87 11.62 7.85
C PRO A 319 10.84 11.05 6.87
N HIS A 320 9.59 10.87 7.30
CA HIS A 320 8.49 10.40 6.45
C HIS A 320 8.13 11.41 5.35
N ILE A 321 8.17 12.71 5.66
CA ILE A 321 8.03 13.79 4.66
C ILE A 321 9.20 13.73 3.67
N ASP A 322 10.44 13.59 4.13
CA ASP A 322 11.63 13.51 3.27
C ASP A 322 11.59 12.32 2.31
N ASP A 323 11.06 11.16 2.75
CA ASP A 323 10.88 10.00 1.89
C ASP A 323 9.90 10.28 0.74
N ALA A 324 8.81 11.02 0.99
CA ALA A 324 7.90 11.45 -0.07
C ALA A 324 8.54 12.46 -1.03
N VAL A 325 9.31 13.43 -0.51
CA VAL A 325 10.08 14.39 -1.32
C VAL A 325 11.08 13.66 -2.21
N ARG A 326 11.73 12.64 -1.68
CA ARG A 326 12.69 11.80 -2.44
C ARG A 326 11.97 11.05 -3.56
N MET A 327 10.85 10.39 -3.27
CA MET A 327 10.06 9.65 -4.25
C MET A 327 9.64 10.54 -5.43
N VAL A 328 9.17 11.75 -5.16
CA VAL A 328 8.81 12.75 -6.18
C VAL A 328 10.06 13.21 -6.94
N GLY A 329 11.15 13.48 -6.23
CA GLY A 329 12.41 13.95 -6.84
C GLY A 329 13.07 12.91 -7.75
N GLU A 330 12.85 11.64 -7.51
CA GLU A 330 13.31 10.52 -8.33
C GLU A 330 12.34 10.18 -9.49
N GLY A 331 11.20 10.88 -9.57
CA GLY A 331 10.23 10.72 -10.66
C GLY A 331 9.38 9.46 -10.59
N TYR A 332 9.30 8.80 -9.43
CA TYR A 332 8.46 7.60 -9.24
C TYR A 332 6.97 7.89 -9.08
N ALA A 333 6.65 9.06 -8.51
CA ALA A 333 5.30 9.55 -8.38
C ALA A 333 5.26 11.06 -8.59
N THR A 334 4.12 11.59 -9.02
CA THR A 334 3.89 13.04 -8.99
C THR A 334 3.59 13.50 -7.56
N VAL A 335 3.63 14.81 -7.30
CA VAL A 335 3.21 15.39 -6.01
C VAL A 335 1.79 14.98 -5.65
N GLU A 336 0.89 15.05 -6.65
CA GLU A 336 -0.53 14.72 -6.50
C GLU A 336 -0.73 13.23 -6.23
N ASP A 337 0.01 12.36 -6.92
CA ASP A 337 -0.10 10.91 -6.74
C ASP A 337 0.43 10.47 -5.38
N ALA A 338 1.56 11.03 -4.92
CA ALA A 338 2.13 10.73 -3.60
C ALA A 338 1.14 11.10 -2.48
N ASP A 339 0.57 12.30 -2.54
CA ASP A 339 -0.40 12.76 -1.55
C ASP A 339 -1.74 12.00 -1.62
N THR A 340 -2.19 11.69 -2.83
CA THR A 340 -3.40 10.89 -3.06
C THR A 340 -3.25 9.48 -2.49
N ALA A 341 -2.09 8.84 -2.68
CA ALA A 341 -1.79 7.52 -2.14
C ALA A 341 -1.87 7.51 -0.61
N MET A 342 -1.29 8.50 0.07
CA MET A 342 -1.33 8.58 1.53
C MET A 342 -2.76 8.86 2.05
N ARG A 343 -3.50 9.74 1.39
CA ARG A 343 -4.88 10.08 1.80
C ARG A 343 -5.85 8.92 1.61
N PHE A 344 -5.85 8.27 0.46
CA PHE A 344 -6.84 7.24 0.11
C PHE A 344 -6.38 5.81 0.38
N GLY A 345 -5.07 5.56 0.46
CA GLY A 345 -4.49 4.27 0.81
C GLY A 345 -4.24 4.10 2.30
N CYS A 346 -3.75 5.16 2.97
CA CYS A 346 -3.35 5.12 4.38
C CYS A 346 -4.31 5.89 5.30
N GLY A 347 -5.33 6.57 4.74
CA GLY A 347 -6.34 7.32 5.50
C GLY A 347 -5.81 8.61 6.12
N TYR A 348 -4.71 9.16 5.62
CA TYR A 348 -4.17 10.42 6.12
C TYR A 348 -5.14 11.57 5.83
N PRO A 349 -5.30 12.55 6.75
CA PRO A 349 -6.11 13.73 6.51
C PRO A 349 -5.51 14.65 5.45
N LYS A 350 -4.16 14.67 5.36
CA LYS A 350 -3.35 15.45 4.43
C LYS A 350 -2.27 14.56 3.82
N GLY A 351 -1.82 14.90 2.61
CA GLY A 351 -0.67 14.25 2.01
C GLY A 351 0.66 14.70 2.64
N LEU A 352 1.73 13.97 2.38
CA LEU A 352 3.05 14.28 2.94
C LEU A 352 3.70 15.52 2.32
N ILE A 353 3.46 15.74 1.03
CA ILE A 353 3.92 16.96 0.35
C ILE A 353 3.08 18.17 0.79
N GLU A 354 1.79 17.97 1.08
CA GLU A 354 0.96 19.01 1.69
C GLU A 354 1.51 19.40 3.09
N LEU A 355 1.95 18.43 3.89
CA LEU A 355 2.61 18.69 5.18
C LEU A 355 3.96 19.38 5.02
N LEU A 356 4.76 19.04 4.00
CA LEU A 356 5.98 19.78 3.66
C LEU A 356 5.68 21.25 3.39
N ASP A 357 4.69 21.51 2.52
CA ASP A 357 4.36 22.86 2.08
C ASP A 357 3.82 23.73 3.23
N GLU A 358 3.06 23.15 4.16
CA GLU A 358 2.58 23.84 5.35
C GLU A 358 3.70 24.13 6.35
N ARG A 359 4.68 23.24 6.47
CA ARG A 359 5.77 23.37 7.42
C ARG A 359 6.90 24.27 6.89
N GLY A 360 7.10 24.27 5.59
CA GLY A 360 8.22 24.89 4.91
C GLY A 360 9.43 23.97 4.75
N ALA A 361 10.00 23.94 3.55
CA ALA A 361 11.15 23.10 3.22
C ALA A 361 12.41 23.45 4.04
N ASP A 362 12.58 24.69 4.45
CA ASP A 362 13.62 25.18 5.33
C ASP A 362 13.49 24.56 6.72
N SER A 363 12.31 24.61 7.34
CA SER A 363 12.04 23.99 8.63
C SER A 363 12.27 22.48 8.60
N VAL A 364 11.80 21.78 7.54
CA VAL A 364 12.04 20.35 7.36
C VAL A 364 13.53 20.03 7.27
N ALA A 365 14.29 20.81 6.50
CA ALA A 365 15.73 20.61 6.35
C ALA A 365 16.51 20.85 7.67
N ASP A 366 16.14 21.87 8.43
CA ASP A 366 16.75 22.18 9.73
C ASP A 366 16.52 21.03 10.74
N VAL A 367 15.30 20.50 10.77
CA VAL A 367 14.99 19.34 11.63
C VAL A 367 15.74 18.09 11.18
N LEU A 368 15.80 17.77 9.87
CA LEU A 368 16.57 16.63 9.37
C LEU A 368 18.05 16.75 9.74
N LYS A 369 18.61 17.95 9.65
CA LYS A 369 19.99 18.20 10.09
C LYS A 369 20.15 17.96 11.59
N SER A 370 19.23 18.46 12.41
CA SER A 370 19.26 18.25 13.86
C SER A 370 19.13 16.78 14.24
N LEU A 371 18.28 16.02 13.55
CA LEU A 371 18.15 14.57 13.69
C LEU A 371 19.44 13.84 13.31
N ALA A 372 20.07 14.24 12.20
CA ALA A 372 21.36 13.66 11.76
C ALA A 372 22.48 13.96 12.76
N ASP A 373 22.60 15.21 13.24
CA ASP A 373 23.61 15.62 14.23
C ASP A 373 23.43 14.87 15.56
N ALA A 374 22.18 14.53 15.93
CA ALA A 374 21.86 13.72 17.11
C ALA A 374 21.96 12.19 16.87
N GLY A 375 22.27 11.75 15.65
CA GLY A 375 22.46 10.34 15.29
C GLY A 375 21.17 9.53 15.05
N PHE A 376 20.02 10.20 14.88
CA PHE A 376 18.72 9.52 14.62
C PHE A 376 18.47 9.22 13.14
N VAL A 377 18.92 10.08 12.24
CA VAL A 377 18.77 9.91 10.79
C VAL A 377 20.09 9.46 10.18
N GLN A 378 20.07 8.32 9.50
CA GLN A 378 21.26 7.69 8.91
C GLN A 378 21.32 7.84 7.37
N HIS A 379 20.48 8.71 6.78
CA HIS A 379 20.46 8.94 5.33
C HIS A 379 20.59 10.42 5.01
N THR A 380 21.10 10.72 3.82
CA THR A 380 21.17 12.07 3.31
C THR A 380 19.74 12.58 2.97
N PRO A 381 19.35 13.80 3.35
CA PRO A 381 18.09 14.40 2.94
C PRO A 381 17.85 14.34 1.42
N ALA A 382 16.59 14.31 1.01
CA ALA A 382 16.21 14.23 -0.39
C ALA A 382 16.90 15.32 -1.23
N PRO A 383 17.56 15.00 -2.37
CA PRO A 383 18.19 15.99 -3.22
C PRO A 383 17.24 17.10 -3.68
N LEU A 384 15.96 16.77 -3.91
CA LEU A 384 14.93 17.74 -4.28
C LEU A 384 14.72 18.80 -3.20
N LEU A 385 14.78 18.43 -1.91
CA LEU A 385 14.70 19.39 -0.79
C LEU A 385 15.83 20.43 -0.87
N ALA A 386 17.06 19.99 -1.11
CA ALA A 386 18.20 20.89 -1.29
C ALA A 386 18.06 21.77 -2.54
N HIS A 387 17.43 21.27 -3.61
CA HIS A 387 17.14 22.07 -4.80
C HIS A 387 16.12 23.19 -4.54
N LEU A 388 15.04 22.89 -3.80
CA LEU A 388 14.04 23.87 -3.39
C LEU A 388 14.69 25.03 -2.63
N LEU A 389 15.49 24.73 -1.62
CA LEU A 389 16.15 25.73 -0.79
C LEU A 389 17.12 26.63 -1.60
N ARG A 390 17.90 26.04 -2.52
CA ARG A 390 18.77 26.80 -3.40
C ARG A 390 18.00 27.72 -4.36
N ALA A 391 16.78 27.33 -4.73
CA ALA A 391 15.89 28.15 -5.55
C ALA A 391 15.12 29.21 -4.74
N GLY A 392 15.35 29.31 -3.44
CA GLY A 392 14.62 30.22 -2.55
C GLY A 392 13.14 29.83 -2.38
N ARG A 393 12.78 28.56 -2.59
CA ARG A 393 11.42 28.04 -2.45
C ARG A 393 11.29 27.25 -1.17
N THR A 394 10.16 27.42 -0.50
CA THR A 394 9.80 26.66 0.72
C THR A 394 8.71 25.65 0.49
N THR A 395 8.14 25.58 -0.73
CA THR A 395 7.04 24.70 -1.11
C THR A 395 7.33 23.96 -2.41
N LEU A 396 6.83 22.75 -2.57
CA LEU A 396 6.86 21.99 -3.84
C LEU A 396 5.73 22.40 -4.77
N ARG A 397 4.55 22.66 -4.21
CA ARG A 397 3.42 23.20 -4.97
C ARG A 397 3.66 24.69 -5.25
N THR A 398 3.23 25.13 -6.41
CA THR A 398 3.30 26.55 -6.83
C THR A 398 2.08 27.33 -6.38
#